data_c378f822480d55fab69bfcac9bee35a0
#
_entry.id   c378f822480d55fab69bfcac9bee35a0
#
_cell.length_a   1.000
_cell.length_b   1.000
_cell.length_c   1.000
_cell.angle_alpha   90.00
_cell.angle_beta   90.00
_cell.angle_gamma   90.00
#
_symmetry.space_group_name_H-M   'P 1'
#
loop_
_entity.id
_entity.type
_entity.pdbx_description
1 polymer ?
#
loop_
_entity_poly.entity_id
_entity_poly.type
_entity_poly.pdbx_seq_one_letter_code
_entity_poly.pdbx_strand_id
1 'polypeptide(L)'
;MKKSTAGKKKIVIIAAFVILIAVMAAMFMIVRYTPTKEKMNGYTYFDLDQSTDKTMVIVDEKQYSDTGIVSDGRHYLPQEFVADNINAGFYYDKESQAVLYSDSSYMYTYKSGENVYTDDTGKTYNTDYPVVIDVNGECFIAWEYVAEHTDCEYSYGSEPERINISIEREARQCVTAKKKTAVRYRGGIKSPVLENVAKGDRLEFVEDIDDWVKVITSTGYIGYVKKTDVSDIFEYVREEKTEEQHNYILKDEKITLGWFQVSGTAGNSSIDSTLSTASGVNVVAPTWYSITDASGNMSDYASDRKSVV
;
A
#
# COMPACT_ATOMS: atom_id res chain seq x y z
N MET A 1 -55.07 -15.45 69.54
CA MET A 1 -54.61 -14.77 68.27
C MET A 1 -53.15 -14.96 68.05
N LYS A 2 -52.69 -16.07 67.43
CA LYS A 2 -51.29 -16.37 67.08
C LYS A 2 -51.16 -17.09 65.71
N LYS A 3 -51.90 -16.65 64.66
CA LYS A 3 -51.87 -17.31 63.36
C LYS A 3 -51.35 -16.41 62.20
N SER A 4 -50.80 -15.19 62.45
CA SER A 4 -50.45 -14.23 61.37
C SER A 4 -48.96 -14.19 60.98
N THR A 5 -48.05 -14.69 61.84
CA THR A 5 -46.61 -14.50 61.60
C THR A 5 -45.98 -15.57 60.69
N ALA A 6 -46.49 -16.79 60.68
CA ALA A 6 -45.97 -17.87 59.85
C ALA A 6 -46.28 -17.67 58.32
N GLY A 7 -47.46 -17.12 58.01
CA GLY A 7 -47.87 -16.84 56.65
C GLY A 7 -47.05 -15.69 56.05
N LYS A 8 -46.80 -14.64 56.83
CA LYS A 8 -45.95 -13.53 56.40
C LYS A 8 -44.49 -13.95 56.10
N LYS A 9 -43.92 -14.86 56.94
CA LYS A 9 -42.59 -15.41 56.72
C LYS A 9 -42.51 -16.25 55.43
N LYS A 10 -43.55 -17.08 55.15
CA LYS A 10 -43.60 -17.84 53.88
C LYS A 10 -43.67 -16.92 52.63
N ILE A 11 -44.46 -15.83 52.67
CA ILE A 11 -44.58 -14.86 51.59
C ILE A 11 -43.25 -14.17 51.36
N VAL A 12 -42.55 -13.76 52.43
CA VAL A 12 -41.23 -13.14 52.33
C VAL A 12 -40.19 -14.08 51.70
N ILE A 13 -40.20 -15.38 52.10
CA ILE A 13 -39.28 -16.39 51.51
C ILE A 13 -39.58 -16.60 50.03
N ILE A 14 -40.87 -16.71 49.66
CA ILE A 14 -41.26 -16.85 48.24
C ILE A 14 -40.85 -15.61 47.43
N ALA A 15 -41.08 -14.41 47.98
CA ALA A 15 -40.67 -13.17 47.32
C ALA A 15 -39.15 -13.09 47.16
N ALA A 16 -38.36 -13.46 48.17
CA ALA A 16 -36.91 -13.51 48.08
C ALA A 16 -36.42 -14.52 46.99
N PHE A 17 -37.09 -15.68 46.89
CA PHE A 17 -36.76 -16.68 45.87
C PHE A 17 -37.08 -16.20 44.45
N VAL A 18 -38.21 -15.51 44.25
CA VAL A 18 -38.58 -14.91 42.96
C VAL A 18 -37.57 -13.83 42.56
N ILE A 19 -37.18 -12.97 43.52
CA ILE A 19 -36.14 -11.95 43.26
C ILE A 19 -34.81 -12.60 42.88
N LEU A 20 -34.40 -13.66 43.57
CA LEU A 20 -33.16 -14.38 43.24
C LEU A 20 -33.19 -14.97 41.83
N ILE A 21 -34.31 -15.58 41.43
CA ILE A 21 -34.50 -16.09 40.06
C ILE A 21 -34.42 -14.94 39.03
N ALA A 22 -35.07 -13.82 39.31
CA ALA A 22 -35.06 -12.66 38.44
C ALA A 22 -33.64 -12.08 38.28
N VAL A 23 -32.87 -12.00 39.37
CA VAL A 23 -31.45 -11.57 39.33
C VAL A 23 -30.59 -12.55 38.54
N MET A 24 -30.76 -13.86 38.74
CA MET A 24 -30.03 -14.86 37.97
C MET A 24 -30.38 -14.81 36.48
N ALA A 25 -31.66 -14.65 36.14
CA ALA A 25 -32.10 -14.49 34.76
C ALA A 25 -31.52 -13.19 34.13
N ALA A 26 -31.53 -12.09 34.89
CA ALA A 26 -30.93 -10.83 34.45
C ALA A 26 -29.40 -10.97 34.22
N MET A 27 -28.69 -11.62 35.16
CA MET A 27 -27.26 -11.90 34.99
C MET A 27 -27.00 -12.77 33.75
N PHE A 28 -27.80 -13.83 33.57
CA PHE A 28 -27.69 -14.68 32.38
C PHE A 28 -27.90 -13.89 31.08
N MET A 29 -28.90 -13.03 31.03
CA MET A 29 -29.17 -12.16 29.89
C MET A 29 -28.02 -11.21 29.64
N ILE A 30 -27.47 -10.55 30.68
CA ILE A 30 -26.33 -9.65 30.57
C ILE A 30 -25.14 -10.42 30.02
N VAL A 31 -24.78 -11.56 30.61
CA VAL A 31 -23.63 -12.35 30.14
C VAL A 31 -23.82 -12.83 28.70
N ARG A 32 -25.05 -13.27 28.33
CA ARG A 32 -25.31 -13.78 26.98
C ARG A 32 -25.30 -12.71 25.89
N TYR A 33 -25.83 -11.52 26.18
CA TYR A 33 -26.06 -10.48 25.16
C TYR A 33 -25.07 -9.32 25.22
N THR A 34 -24.17 -9.26 26.21
CA THR A 34 -23.12 -8.27 26.23
C THR A 34 -21.98 -8.70 25.28
N PRO A 35 -21.60 -7.86 24.28
CA PRO A 35 -20.48 -8.16 23.40
C PRO A 35 -19.16 -8.30 24.16
N THR A 36 -18.30 -9.22 23.76
CA THR A 36 -16.95 -9.30 24.30
C THR A 36 -16.11 -8.10 23.85
N LYS A 37 -15.20 -7.67 24.73
CA LYS A 37 -14.16 -6.68 24.45
C LYS A 37 -12.78 -7.32 24.29
N GLU A 38 -12.71 -8.64 24.38
CA GLU A 38 -11.47 -9.40 24.18
C GLU A 38 -10.93 -9.13 22.79
N LYS A 39 -9.65 -8.75 22.72
CA LYS A 39 -8.96 -8.51 21.44
C LYS A 39 -8.28 -9.80 20.97
N MET A 40 -8.35 -10.05 19.68
CA MET A 40 -7.50 -11.03 19.01
C MET A 40 -6.07 -10.55 19.03
N ASN A 41 -5.13 -11.43 19.33
CA ASN A 41 -3.71 -11.13 19.14
C ASN A 41 -3.41 -11.07 17.64
N GLY A 42 -2.89 -9.94 17.16
CA GLY A 42 -2.64 -9.74 15.73
C GLY A 42 -1.54 -10.66 15.18
N TYR A 43 -0.50 -10.95 15.96
CA TYR A 43 0.53 -11.92 15.54
C TYR A 43 -0.08 -13.31 15.31
N THR A 44 -0.97 -13.74 16.21
CA THR A 44 -1.71 -15.01 16.00
C THR A 44 -2.65 -14.95 14.80
N TYR A 45 -3.27 -13.79 14.55
CA TYR A 45 -4.17 -13.63 13.41
C TYR A 45 -3.43 -13.71 12.07
N PHE A 46 -2.28 -13.06 11.96
CA PHE A 46 -1.45 -13.03 10.74
C PHE A 46 -0.44 -14.18 10.64
N ASP A 47 -0.45 -15.11 11.60
CA ASP A 47 0.49 -16.25 11.67
C ASP A 47 1.96 -15.81 11.70
N LEU A 48 2.27 -14.83 12.55
CA LEU A 48 3.60 -14.26 12.71
C LEU A 48 4.21 -14.59 14.06
N ASP A 49 5.55 -14.67 14.10
CA ASP A 49 6.29 -14.77 15.35
C ASP A 49 6.29 -13.42 16.09
N GLN A 50 5.92 -13.42 17.36
CA GLN A 50 5.93 -12.22 18.22
C GLN A 50 7.33 -11.66 18.50
N SER A 51 8.37 -12.44 18.22
CA SER A 51 9.77 -12.00 18.40
C SER A 51 10.31 -11.21 17.20
N THR A 52 9.58 -11.13 16.09
CA THR A 52 10.02 -10.36 14.93
C THR A 52 9.89 -8.85 15.19
N ASP A 53 10.94 -8.11 14.88
CA ASP A 53 10.98 -6.65 14.83
C ASP A 53 10.77 -6.11 13.42
N LYS A 54 10.46 -7.00 12.48
CA LYS A 54 10.21 -6.65 11.09
C LYS A 54 8.78 -6.17 10.84
N THR A 55 8.64 -5.32 9.84
CA THR A 55 7.35 -4.83 9.36
C THR A 55 6.76 -5.80 8.34
N MET A 56 5.53 -6.24 8.56
CA MET A 56 4.75 -6.94 7.56
C MET A 56 4.22 -5.96 6.52
N VAL A 57 4.20 -6.36 5.26
CA VAL A 57 3.61 -5.57 4.17
C VAL A 57 2.44 -6.35 3.56
N ILE A 58 1.35 -5.67 3.30
CA ILE A 58 0.20 -6.20 2.56
C ILE A 58 0.06 -5.32 1.32
N VAL A 59 0.11 -5.90 0.14
CA VAL A 59 -0.09 -5.20 -1.14
C VAL A 59 -1.28 -5.84 -1.83
N ASP A 60 -2.34 -5.06 -2.06
CA ASP A 60 -3.58 -5.52 -2.70
C ASP A 60 -4.04 -6.88 -2.15
N GLU A 61 -4.24 -6.93 -0.83
CA GLU A 61 -4.65 -8.10 -0.02
C GLU A 61 -3.60 -9.22 0.12
N LYS A 62 -2.52 -9.21 -0.66
CA LYS A 62 -1.45 -10.21 -0.56
C LYS A 62 -0.48 -9.88 0.57
N GLN A 63 -0.35 -10.80 1.52
CA GLN A 63 0.51 -10.66 2.69
C GLN A 63 1.96 -11.07 2.38
N TYR A 64 2.91 -10.21 2.80
CA TYR A 64 4.35 -10.45 2.78
C TYR A 64 4.89 -10.28 4.20
N SER A 65 5.24 -11.39 4.83
CA SER A 65 5.78 -11.42 6.18
C SER A 65 7.25 -11.02 6.20
N ASP A 66 7.69 -10.43 7.31
CA ASP A 66 9.11 -10.13 7.57
C ASP A 66 9.83 -9.31 6.47
N THR A 67 9.10 -8.43 5.80
CA THR A 67 9.59 -7.74 4.60
C THR A 67 10.31 -6.44 4.95
N GLY A 68 9.68 -5.55 5.72
CA GLY A 68 10.22 -4.25 6.06
C GLY A 68 10.96 -4.23 7.40
N ILE A 69 11.63 -3.12 7.66
CA ILE A 69 12.26 -2.82 8.94
C ILE A 69 11.85 -1.43 9.42
N VAL A 70 12.01 -1.17 10.72
CA VAL A 70 11.87 0.16 11.29
C VAL A 70 13.26 0.67 11.69
N SER A 71 13.66 1.82 11.17
CA SER A 71 14.90 2.51 11.53
C SER A 71 14.58 3.96 11.86
N ASP A 72 15.03 4.44 13.02
CA ASP A 72 14.76 5.80 13.53
C ASP A 72 13.27 6.20 13.47
N GLY A 73 12.39 5.22 13.74
CA GLY A 73 10.93 5.41 13.73
C GLY A 73 10.29 5.52 12.35
N ARG A 74 11.02 5.21 11.29
CA ARG A 74 10.53 5.16 9.90
C ARG A 74 10.55 3.74 9.37
N HIS A 75 9.58 3.44 8.53
CA HIS A 75 9.53 2.17 7.83
C HIS A 75 10.40 2.21 6.57
N TYR A 76 11.19 1.18 6.38
CA TYR A 76 12.02 0.96 5.20
C TYR A 76 11.67 -0.40 4.59
N LEU A 77 11.55 -0.44 3.27
CA LEU A 77 11.24 -1.66 2.52
C LEU A 77 12.45 -2.04 1.65
N PRO A 78 12.73 -3.35 1.48
CA PRO A 78 13.79 -3.79 0.57
C PRO A 78 13.57 -3.22 -0.83
N GLN A 79 14.63 -2.72 -1.46
CA GLN A 79 14.55 -2.10 -2.78
C GLN A 79 14.00 -3.07 -3.82
N GLU A 80 14.45 -4.33 -3.80
CA GLU A 80 13.96 -5.36 -4.74
C GLU A 80 12.45 -5.60 -4.55
N PHE A 81 11.98 -5.65 -3.30
CA PHE A 81 10.56 -5.78 -3.01
C PHE A 81 9.75 -4.60 -3.55
N VAL A 82 10.26 -3.37 -3.37
CA VAL A 82 9.61 -2.15 -3.89
C VAL A 82 9.52 -2.20 -5.41
N ALA A 83 10.63 -2.54 -6.09
CA ALA A 83 10.67 -2.61 -7.54
C ALA A 83 9.72 -3.68 -8.12
N ASP A 84 9.65 -4.84 -7.48
CA ASP A 84 8.88 -5.98 -7.98
C ASP A 84 7.38 -5.89 -7.69
N ASN A 85 6.99 -5.25 -6.57
CA ASN A 85 5.61 -5.32 -6.09
C ASN A 85 4.91 -3.96 -5.95
N ILE A 86 5.64 -2.83 -6.00
CA ILE A 86 5.06 -1.52 -5.73
C ILE A 86 5.33 -0.53 -6.86
N ASN A 87 6.59 -0.24 -7.15
CA ASN A 87 6.98 0.75 -8.14
C ASN A 87 8.33 0.38 -8.78
N ALA A 88 8.27 -0.14 -9.99
CA ALA A 88 9.45 -0.54 -10.77
C ALA A 88 10.37 0.63 -11.16
N GLY A 89 9.94 1.88 -10.94
CA GLY A 89 10.78 3.07 -11.14
C GLY A 89 11.96 3.16 -10.18
N PHE A 90 11.91 2.46 -9.03
CA PHE A 90 13.03 2.40 -8.08
C PHE A 90 13.98 1.26 -8.43
N TYR A 91 15.04 1.57 -9.13
CA TYR A 91 16.03 0.61 -9.65
C TYR A 91 17.35 0.68 -8.86
N TYR A 92 17.95 -0.47 -8.55
CA TYR A 92 19.29 -0.53 -7.93
C TYR A 92 20.36 -0.72 -9.00
N ASP A 93 21.22 0.27 -9.13
CA ASP A 93 22.39 0.20 -10.01
C ASP A 93 23.60 -0.37 -9.25
N LYS A 94 24.04 -1.56 -9.66
CA LYS A 94 25.17 -2.27 -9.04
C LYS A 94 26.52 -1.60 -9.29
N GLU A 95 26.65 -0.85 -10.38
CA GLU A 95 27.91 -0.20 -10.74
C GLU A 95 28.16 1.02 -9.86
N SER A 96 27.17 1.88 -9.71
CA SER A 96 27.24 3.08 -8.86
C SER A 96 26.93 2.78 -7.38
N GLN A 97 26.41 1.59 -7.06
CA GLN A 97 25.93 1.21 -5.72
C GLN A 97 24.88 2.18 -5.18
N ALA A 98 23.98 2.60 -6.03
CA ALA A 98 22.94 3.59 -5.73
C ALA A 98 21.56 3.11 -6.16
N VAL A 99 20.52 3.64 -5.53
CA VAL A 99 19.15 3.52 -6.02
C VAL A 99 18.92 4.66 -7.00
N LEU A 100 18.36 4.34 -8.15
CA LEU A 100 17.90 5.29 -9.14
C LEU A 100 16.38 5.32 -9.14
N TYR A 101 15.81 6.50 -9.31
CA TYR A 101 14.39 6.69 -9.56
C TYR A 101 14.22 7.67 -10.71
N SER A 102 13.38 7.33 -11.67
CA SER A 102 13.04 8.24 -12.78
C SER A 102 11.58 8.64 -12.70
N ASP A 103 11.34 9.93 -12.70
CA ASP A 103 10.03 10.49 -13.03
C ASP A 103 9.97 10.91 -14.51
N SER A 104 8.92 11.63 -14.91
CA SER A 104 8.76 12.11 -16.29
C SER A 104 9.79 13.17 -16.71
N SER A 105 10.57 13.72 -15.78
CA SER A 105 11.44 14.89 -16.01
C SER A 105 12.91 14.61 -15.73
N TYR A 106 13.21 13.86 -14.67
CA TYR A 106 14.56 13.67 -14.16
C TYR A 106 14.82 12.23 -13.71
N MET A 107 16.09 11.86 -13.71
CA MET A 107 16.58 10.66 -13.04
C MET A 107 17.32 11.06 -11.76
N TYR A 108 16.84 10.57 -10.64
CA TYR A 108 17.41 10.85 -9.33
C TYR A 108 18.31 9.72 -8.86
N THR A 109 19.38 10.06 -8.16
CA THR A 109 20.37 9.12 -7.62
C THR A 109 20.45 9.24 -6.11
N TYR A 110 20.22 8.13 -5.41
CA TYR A 110 20.22 8.04 -3.94
C TYR A 110 21.34 7.10 -3.49
N LYS A 111 22.24 7.63 -2.67
CA LYS A 111 23.29 6.84 -2.04
C LYS A 111 22.87 6.44 -0.61
N SER A 112 23.27 5.24 -0.22
CA SER A 112 22.94 4.72 1.09
C SER A 112 23.49 5.58 2.23
N GLY A 113 22.63 5.88 3.23
CA GLY A 113 22.98 6.64 4.42
C GLY A 113 23.11 8.15 4.22
N GLU A 114 22.92 8.66 3.01
CA GLU A 114 22.98 10.10 2.73
C GLU A 114 21.62 10.77 2.84
N ASN A 115 21.57 11.95 3.46
CA ASN A 115 20.37 12.80 3.54
C ASN A 115 20.28 13.76 2.33
N VAL A 116 20.95 13.42 1.25
CA VAL A 116 20.98 14.18 0.01
C VAL A 116 20.88 13.24 -1.18
N TYR A 117 20.24 13.72 -2.25
CA TYR A 117 20.24 13.03 -3.53
C TYR A 117 20.42 14.03 -4.66
N THR A 118 20.78 13.58 -5.85
CA THR A 118 21.03 14.41 -7.00
C THR A 118 20.18 13.99 -8.18
N ASP A 119 19.79 14.94 -9.03
CA ASP A 119 19.22 14.61 -10.33
C ASP A 119 20.34 14.48 -11.41
N ASP A 120 19.96 14.09 -12.60
CA ASP A 120 20.86 13.92 -13.76
C ASP A 120 21.41 15.25 -14.30
N THR A 121 20.88 16.41 -13.85
CA THR A 121 21.48 17.74 -14.13
C THR A 121 22.58 18.11 -13.13
N GLY A 122 22.76 17.32 -12.07
CA GLY A 122 23.69 17.57 -10.97
C GLY A 122 23.15 18.48 -9.87
N LYS A 123 21.86 18.80 -9.90
CA LYS A 123 21.21 19.55 -8.82
C LYS A 123 21.02 18.64 -7.61
N THR A 124 21.29 19.19 -6.42
CA THR A 124 21.23 18.49 -5.15
C THR A 124 19.95 18.86 -4.38
N TYR A 125 19.35 17.85 -3.79
CA TYR A 125 18.16 17.94 -2.93
C TYR A 125 18.49 17.41 -1.54
N ASN A 126 17.93 18.02 -0.48
CA ASN A 126 18.15 17.63 0.89
C ASN A 126 16.88 16.99 1.46
N THR A 127 17.07 15.98 2.30
CA THR A 127 16.02 15.32 3.08
C THR A 127 16.35 15.36 4.56
N ASP A 128 15.35 15.21 5.42
CA ASP A 128 15.55 15.15 6.87
C ASP A 128 16.01 13.76 7.34
N TYR A 129 16.05 12.79 6.42
CA TYR A 129 16.40 11.39 6.68
C TYR A 129 17.04 10.76 5.43
N PRO A 130 17.86 9.71 5.56
CA PRO A 130 18.37 8.99 4.41
C PRO A 130 17.21 8.26 3.70
N VAL A 131 17.01 8.57 2.41
CA VAL A 131 15.98 7.89 1.59
C VAL A 131 16.33 6.41 1.41
N VAL A 132 17.62 6.11 1.33
CA VAL A 132 18.17 4.76 1.14
C VAL A 132 19.12 4.42 2.28
N ILE A 133 18.98 3.21 2.82
CA ILE A 133 19.91 2.67 3.81
C ILE A 133 20.36 1.25 3.41
N ASP A 134 21.56 0.86 3.80
CA ASP A 134 22.05 -0.51 3.71
C ASP A 134 22.01 -1.16 5.09
N VAL A 135 21.42 -2.34 5.15
CA VAL A 135 21.40 -3.14 6.37
C VAL A 135 21.88 -4.55 6.04
N ASN A 136 23.07 -4.91 6.51
CA ASN A 136 23.71 -6.19 6.28
C ASN A 136 23.93 -6.55 4.79
N GLY A 137 24.14 -5.54 3.92
CA GLY A 137 24.35 -5.73 2.49
C GLY A 137 23.06 -5.81 1.67
N GLU A 138 21.93 -5.54 2.30
CA GLU A 138 20.64 -5.41 1.64
C GLU A 138 20.21 -3.93 1.62
N CYS A 139 19.78 -3.46 0.47
CA CYS A 139 19.37 -2.08 0.24
C CYS A 139 17.89 -1.90 0.58
N PHE A 140 17.59 -0.88 1.38
CA PHE A 140 16.21 -0.53 1.79
C PHE A 140 15.88 0.90 1.41
N ILE A 141 14.64 1.18 1.06
CA ILE A 141 14.12 2.50 0.70
C ILE A 141 13.07 2.93 1.73
N ALA A 142 13.10 4.18 2.18
CA ALA A 142 12.10 4.76 3.07
C ALA A 142 10.71 4.69 2.45
N TRP A 143 9.77 4.07 3.17
CA TRP A 143 8.41 3.86 2.67
C TRP A 143 7.69 5.17 2.33
N GLU A 144 7.81 6.18 3.18
CA GLU A 144 7.16 7.47 2.96
C GLU A 144 7.61 8.09 1.62
N TYR A 145 8.90 7.95 1.27
CA TYR A 145 9.42 8.42 0.01
C TYR A 145 8.83 7.63 -1.19
N VAL A 146 8.80 6.31 -1.09
CA VAL A 146 8.17 5.45 -2.10
C VAL A 146 6.70 5.81 -2.29
N ALA A 147 5.98 6.02 -1.19
CA ALA A 147 4.55 6.35 -1.21
C ALA A 147 4.26 7.74 -1.81
N GLU A 148 5.17 8.71 -1.68
CA GLU A 148 5.06 10.01 -2.33
C GLU A 148 5.16 9.90 -3.86
N HIS A 149 5.99 8.97 -4.34
CA HIS A 149 6.28 8.75 -5.77
C HIS A 149 5.48 7.56 -6.36
N THR A 150 4.49 7.07 -5.64
CA THR A 150 3.64 5.97 -6.09
C THR A 150 2.18 6.37 -5.94
N ASP A 151 1.40 6.07 -6.96
CA ASP A 151 -0.04 6.24 -6.89
C ASP A 151 -0.67 5.09 -6.12
N CYS A 152 -0.76 5.25 -4.80
CA CYS A 152 -1.29 4.26 -3.88
C CYS A 152 -2.06 4.92 -2.71
N GLU A 153 -2.96 4.15 -2.10
CA GLU A 153 -3.46 4.40 -0.74
C GLU A 153 -2.74 3.45 0.22
N TYR A 154 -2.45 3.90 1.43
CA TYR A 154 -1.85 3.04 2.44
C TYR A 154 -2.30 3.40 3.86
N SER A 155 -2.13 2.46 4.76
CA SER A 155 -2.31 2.69 6.19
C SER A 155 -1.39 1.81 7.03
N TYR A 156 -1.08 2.31 8.22
CA TYR A 156 -0.26 1.59 9.19
C TYR A 156 -1.14 0.81 10.18
N GLY A 157 -0.69 -0.38 10.53
CA GLY A 157 -1.21 -1.15 11.64
C GLY A 157 -0.10 -1.47 12.63
N SER A 158 -0.46 -1.58 13.90
CA SER A 158 0.45 -1.99 14.98
C SER A 158 0.06 -3.36 15.52
N GLU A 159 1.01 -4.05 16.14
CA GLU A 159 0.81 -5.35 16.80
C GLU A 159 0.17 -6.43 15.90
N PRO A 160 0.87 -6.87 14.81
CA PRO A 160 2.24 -6.56 14.39
C PRO A 160 2.34 -5.23 13.64
N GLU A 161 3.56 -4.65 13.64
CA GLU A 161 3.89 -3.52 12.77
C GLU A 161 3.67 -3.93 11.32
N ARG A 162 2.84 -3.16 10.60
CA ARG A 162 2.48 -3.48 9.21
C ARG A 162 2.10 -2.25 8.41
N ILE A 163 2.27 -2.38 7.11
CA ILE A 163 1.81 -1.41 6.11
C ILE A 163 0.84 -2.14 5.18
N ASN A 164 -0.38 -1.65 5.08
CA ASN A 164 -1.35 -2.11 4.09
C ASN A 164 -1.39 -1.11 2.94
N ILE A 165 -1.11 -1.57 1.73
CA ILE A 165 -0.92 -0.77 0.52
C ILE A 165 -1.94 -1.21 -0.52
N SER A 166 -2.61 -0.27 -1.14
CA SER A 166 -3.52 -0.50 -2.27
C SER A 166 -3.02 0.27 -3.49
N ILE A 167 -2.61 -0.46 -4.51
CA ILE A 167 -2.09 0.08 -5.77
C ILE A 167 -3.17 -0.01 -6.86
N GLU A 168 -3.90 -1.12 -6.91
CA GLU A 168 -4.95 -1.33 -7.89
C GLU A 168 -6.04 -0.27 -7.81
N ARG A 169 -6.51 0.18 -8.98
CA ARG A 169 -7.59 1.18 -9.13
C ARG A 169 -8.93 0.56 -9.51
N GLU A 170 -9.05 -0.75 -9.45
CA GLU A 170 -10.31 -1.40 -9.74
C GLU A 170 -11.40 -0.94 -8.78
N ALA A 171 -12.62 -0.86 -9.30
CA ALA A 171 -13.78 -0.53 -8.49
C ALA A 171 -13.99 -1.59 -7.40
N ARG A 172 -14.03 -1.18 -6.14
CA ARG A 172 -14.25 -2.05 -4.98
C ARG A 172 -15.60 -1.77 -4.36
N GLN A 173 -16.27 -2.82 -3.92
CA GLN A 173 -17.47 -2.65 -3.11
C GLN A 173 -17.06 -2.30 -1.69
N CYS A 174 -17.67 -1.27 -1.13
CA CYS A 174 -17.36 -0.78 0.21
C CYS A 174 -18.63 -0.54 1.03
N VAL A 175 -18.46 -0.50 2.34
CA VAL A 175 -19.45 -0.03 3.31
C VAL A 175 -18.80 0.99 4.24
N THR A 176 -19.59 1.89 4.82
CA THR A 176 -19.10 2.89 5.78
C THR A 176 -19.66 2.58 7.17
N ALA A 177 -18.84 2.66 8.20
CA ALA A 177 -19.28 2.50 9.58
C ALA A 177 -20.21 3.68 9.98
N LYS A 178 -21.46 3.40 10.34
CA LYS A 178 -22.46 4.41 10.78
C LYS A 178 -22.18 4.93 12.18
N LYS A 179 -21.46 4.18 12.99
CA LYS A 179 -21.06 4.49 14.36
C LYS A 179 -19.77 3.76 14.70
N LYS A 180 -19.15 4.12 15.83
CA LYS A 180 -18.05 3.33 16.38
C LYS A 180 -18.51 1.88 16.62
N THR A 181 -17.82 0.92 16.00
CA THR A 181 -18.16 -0.51 16.07
C THR A 181 -16.90 -1.36 16.06
N ALA A 182 -17.03 -2.66 16.23
CA ALA A 182 -15.93 -3.60 16.27
C ALA A 182 -16.00 -4.56 15.07
N VAL A 183 -14.90 -4.66 14.34
CA VAL A 183 -14.65 -5.76 13.39
C VAL A 183 -14.14 -6.94 14.18
N ARG A 184 -14.76 -8.12 14.03
CA ARG A 184 -14.55 -9.32 14.82
C ARG A 184 -14.01 -10.46 13.99
N TYR A 185 -13.29 -11.38 14.62
CA TYR A 185 -12.71 -12.55 13.96
C TYR A 185 -13.75 -13.46 13.30
N ARG A 186 -14.95 -13.58 13.90
CA ARG A 186 -16.10 -14.35 13.35
C ARG A 186 -17.39 -13.56 13.55
N GLY A 187 -18.40 -13.89 12.77
CA GLY A 187 -19.76 -13.33 12.94
C GLY A 187 -20.38 -13.74 14.26
N GLY A 188 -20.26 -12.89 15.28
CA GLY A 188 -20.83 -13.14 16.61
C GLY A 188 -20.31 -12.14 17.66
N ILE A 189 -21.23 -11.71 18.57
CA ILE A 189 -20.89 -10.74 19.62
C ILE A 189 -19.89 -11.27 20.66
N LYS A 190 -19.67 -12.57 20.72
CA LYS A 190 -18.69 -13.22 21.60
C LYS A 190 -17.37 -13.54 20.92
N SER A 191 -17.26 -13.31 19.63
CA SER A 191 -16.01 -13.44 18.89
C SER A 191 -15.03 -12.34 19.29
N PRO A 192 -13.72 -12.65 19.42
CA PRO A 192 -12.71 -11.64 19.68
C PRO A 192 -12.74 -10.47 18.69
N VAL A 193 -12.38 -9.31 19.17
CA VAL A 193 -12.27 -8.08 18.36
C VAL A 193 -10.93 -8.07 17.65
N LEU A 194 -10.93 -7.91 16.33
CA LEU A 194 -9.74 -7.65 15.53
C LEU A 194 -9.36 -6.18 15.61
N GLU A 195 -10.33 -5.32 15.28
CA GLU A 195 -10.13 -3.88 15.22
C GLU A 195 -11.41 -3.13 15.63
N ASN A 196 -11.23 -1.93 16.21
CA ASN A 196 -12.33 -1.00 16.43
C ASN A 196 -12.27 0.08 15.35
N VAL A 197 -13.36 0.25 14.62
CA VAL A 197 -13.50 1.25 13.57
C VAL A 197 -14.35 2.42 14.06
N ALA A 198 -14.00 3.62 13.63
CA ALA A 198 -14.72 4.83 13.97
C ALA A 198 -15.93 5.03 13.04
N LYS A 199 -16.81 5.95 13.41
CA LYS A 199 -17.87 6.40 12.51
C LYS A 199 -17.25 7.10 11.31
N GLY A 200 -17.64 6.68 10.11
CA GLY A 200 -17.14 7.23 8.85
C GLY A 200 -16.03 6.39 8.21
N ASP A 201 -15.42 5.46 8.95
CA ASP A 201 -14.39 4.59 8.37
C ASP A 201 -14.98 3.75 7.24
N ARG A 202 -14.25 3.72 6.11
CA ARG A 202 -14.55 2.87 4.95
C ARG A 202 -13.99 1.48 5.22
N LEU A 203 -14.80 0.48 4.92
CA LEU A 203 -14.45 -0.94 4.99
C LEU A 203 -14.74 -1.54 3.62
N GLU A 204 -13.82 -2.34 3.10
CA GLU A 204 -14.05 -3.07 1.86
C GLU A 204 -15.02 -4.22 2.12
N PHE A 205 -16.04 -4.35 1.28
CA PHE A 205 -17.07 -5.37 1.40
C PHE A 205 -16.61 -6.67 0.73
N VAL A 206 -16.71 -7.78 1.45
CA VAL A 206 -16.36 -9.10 0.91
C VAL A 206 -17.62 -9.94 0.71
N GLU A 207 -18.47 -10.06 1.75
CA GLU A 207 -19.59 -10.98 1.72
C GLU A 207 -20.66 -10.58 2.75
N ASP A 208 -21.93 -10.82 2.41
CA ASP A 208 -23.09 -10.65 3.30
C ASP A 208 -23.47 -11.99 3.92
N ILE A 209 -23.44 -12.08 5.26
CA ILE A 209 -23.69 -13.33 6.00
C ILE A 209 -24.67 -13.06 7.13
N ASP A 210 -25.94 -13.34 6.93
CA ASP A 210 -27.01 -13.16 7.92
C ASP A 210 -27.04 -11.73 8.52
N ASP A 211 -26.78 -11.61 9.83
CA ASP A 211 -26.73 -10.34 10.57
C ASP A 211 -25.36 -9.65 10.51
N TRP A 212 -24.40 -10.21 9.77
CA TRP A 212 -23.02 -9.77 9.69
C TRP A 212 -22.59 -9.50 8.25
N VAL A 213 -21.64 -8.59 8.10
CA VAL A 213 -20.94 -8.33 6.85
C VAL A 213 -19.48 -8.68 7.05
N LYS A 214 -18.91 -9.50 6.17
CA LYS A 214 -17.47 -9.75 6.12
C LYS A 214 -16.82 -8.61 5.38
N VAL A 215 -15.79 -8.04 5.98
CA VAL A 215 -15.12 -6.83 5.49
C VAL A 215 -13.61 -6.92 5.64
N ILE A 216 -12.90 -6.10 4.86
CA ILE A 216 -11.48 -5.83 5.03
C ILE A 216 -11.33 -4.42 5.61
N THR A 217 -10.53 -4.27 6.66
CA THR A 217 -10.23 -2.97 7.27
C THR A 217 -9.08 -2.28 6.55
N SER A 218 -8.95 -0.97 6.72
CA SER A 218 -7.82 -0.22 6.16
C SER A 218 -6.46 -0.75 6.61
N THR A 219 -6.38 -1.39 7.79
CA THR A 219 -5.14 -1.98 8.32
C THR A 219 -4.91 -3.44 7.92
N GLY A 220 -5.75 -4.00 7.02
CA GLY A 220 -5.59 -5.33 6.45
C GLY A 220 -6.22 -6.48 7.24
N TYR A 221 -7.03 -6.22 8.29
CA TYR A 221 -7.80 -7.28 8.91
C TYR A 221 -9.01 -7.67 8.07
N ILE A 222 -9.21 -8.96 7.89
CA ILE A 222 -10.42 -9.55 7.32
C ILE A 222 -11.29 -10.06 8.47
N GLY A 223 -12.48 -9.51 8.63
CA GLY A 223 -13.34 -9.85 9.77
C GLY A 223 -14.81 -9.52 9.54
N TYR A 224 -15.58 -9.51 10.61
CA TYR A 224 -17.03 -9.39 10.56
C TYR A 224 -17.50 -8.17 11.36
N VAL A 225 -18.36 -7.37 10.77
CA VAL A 225 -19.03 -6.24 11.40
C VAL A 225 -20.55 -6.48 11.36
N LYS A 226 -21.30 -5.97 12.35
CA LYS A 226 -22.77 -6.07 12.30
C LYS A 226 -23.34 -5.29 11.14
N LYS A 227 -24.24 -5.90 10.36
CA LYS A 227 -24.92 -5.28 9.24
C LYS A 227 -25.64 -3.98 9.62
N THR A 228 -26.22 -3.91 10.81
CA THR A 228 -26.87 -2.69 11.32
C THR A 228 -25.92 -1.52 11.59
N ASP A 229 -24.63 -1.79 11.72
CA ASP A 229 -23.61 -0.83 12.11
C ASP A 229 -22.91 -0.19 10.89
N VAL A 230 -23.19 -0.68 9.67
CA VAL A 230 -22.61 -0.20 8.41
C VAL A 230 -23.68 0.32 7.44
N SER A 231 -23.26 1.10 6.46
CA SER A 231 -24.11 1.62 5.38
C SER A 231 -24.56 0.52 4.42
N ASP A 232 -25.40 0.88 3.45
CA ASP A 232 -25.56 0.09 2.25
C ASP A 232 -24.24 0.02 1.48
N ILE A 233 -24.11 -1.00 0.63
CA ILE A 233 -22.93 -1.20 -0.21
C ILE A 233 -22.88 -0.10 -1.27
N PHE A 234 -21.70 0.46 -1.49
CA PHE A 234 -21.43 1.42 -2.56
C PHE A 234 -20.14 1.05 -3.28
N GLU A 235 -20.02 1.49 -4.51
CA GLU A 235 -18.80 1.34 -5.30
C GLU A 235 -17.83 2.47 -4.96
N TYR A 236 -16.57 2.11 -4.70
CA TYR A 236 -15.49 3.03 -4.48
C TYR A 236 -14.37 2.77 -5.48
N VAL A 237 -13.96 3.83 -6.15
CA VAL A 237 -12.76 3.88 -6.99
C VAL A 237 -11.80 4.85 -6.36
N ARG A 238 -10.57 4.44 -6.15
CA ARG A 238 -9.52 5.30 -5.62
C ARG A 238 -9.25 6.44 -6.61
N GLU A 239 -9.22 7.68 -6.11
CA GLU A 239 -8.84 8.84 -6.92
C GLU A 239 -7.35 8.75 -7.29
N GLU A 240 -7.01 9.18 -8.48
CA GLU A 240 -5.64 9.31 -8.94
C GLU A 240 -4.92 10.40 -8.15
N LYS A 241 -3.77 10.04 -7.56
CA LYS A 241 -3.03 10.94 -6.67
C LYS A 241 -2.35 12.08 -7.42
N THR A 242 -1.93 11.83 -8.66
CA THR A 242 -1.25 12.82 -9.50
C THR A 242 -1.35 12.39 -10.97
N GLU A 243 -1.87 13.23 -11.85
CA GLU A 243 -1.51 13.14 -13.27
C GLU A 243 -0.03 13.56 -13.36
N GLU A 244 0.84 12.62 -13.70
CA GLU A 244 2.19 13.00 -14.13
C GLU A 244 2.04 13.94 -15.33
N GLN A 245 2.43 15.19 -15.13
CA GLN A 245 2.50 16.14 -16.25
C GLN A 245 3.68 15.73 -17.14
N HIS A 246 3.39 14.85 -18.07
CA HIS A 246 4.35 14.55 -19.12
C HIS A 246 4.51 15.79 -19.99
N ASN A 247 5.69 16.39 -19.97
CA ASN A 247 6.06 17.43 -20.90
C ASN A 247 6.28 16.80 -22.29
N TYR A 248 5.19 16.51 -22.97
CA TYR A 248 5.27 16.07 -24.36
C TYR A 248 5.82 17.21 -25.22
N ILE A 249 6.82 16.94 -26.03
CA ILE A 249 7.21 17.83 -27.13
C ILE A 249 6.10 17.71 -28.17
N LEU A 250 5.05 18.49 -27.99
CA LEU A 250 3.98 18.60 -28.97
C LEU A 250 4.46 19.52 -30.09
N LYS A 251 4.45 19.03 -31.33
CA LYS A 251 4.61 19.86 -32.51
C LYS A 251 3.23 20.27 -32.99
N ASP A 252 3.07 21.55 -33.31
CA ASP A 252 1.84 22.12 -33.89
C ASP A 252 1.58 21.63 -35.31
N GLU A 253 2.49 20.85 -35.87
CA GLU A 253 2.42 20.29 -37.20
C GLU A 253 2.36 18.77 -37.20
N LYS A 254 1.83 18.22 -38.32
CA LYS A 254 1.79 16.77 -38.49
C LYS A 254 3.18 16.17 -38.52
N ILE A 255 3.45 15.20 -37.64
CA ILE A 255 4.74 14.50 -37.59
C ILE A 255 4.82 13.49 -38.73
N THR A 256 5.85 13.61 -39.57
CA THR A 256 6.26 12.59 -40.52
C THR A 256 7.65 12.11 -40.13
N LEU A 257 7.69 10.93 -39.46
CA LEU A 257 8.90 10.35 -38.91
C LEU A 257 9.55 9.40 -39.91
N GLY A 258 10.83 9.57 -40.16
CA GLY A 258 11.66 8.65 -40.93
C GLY A 258 12.66 7.91 -40.04
N TRP A 259 12.76 6.60 -40.17
CA TRP A 259 13.82 5.80 -39.57
C TRP A 259 15.07 5.87 -40.44
N PHE A 260 16.22 6.22 -39.83
CA PHE A 260 17.50 6.24 -40.52
C PHE A 260 18.42 5.16 -39.96
N GLN A 261 18.74 4.16 -40.77
CA GLN A 261 19.63 3.07 -40.36
C GLN A 261 21.09 3.52 -40.34
N VAL A 262 21.72 3.44 -39.16
CA VAL A 262 23.15 3.72 -38.97
C VAL A 262 23.88 2.40 -38.72
N SER A 263 24.78 2.02 -39.59
CA SER A 263 25.54 0.75 -39.51
C SER A 263 26.97 0.97 -39.00
N GLY A 264 27.21 1.95 -38.17
CA GLY A 264 28.50 2.32 -37.60
C GLY A 264 28.72 3.83 -37.61
N THR A 265 29.79 4.31 -36.97
CA THR A 265 30.10 5.73 -36.83
C THR A 265 30.24 6.49 -38.18
N ALA A 266 30.71 5.81 -39.22
CA ALA A 266 30.77 6.34 -40.56
C ALA A 266 29.37 6.62 -41.20
N GLY A 267 28.32 5.92 -40.73
CA GLY A 267 26.96 6.13 -41.21
C GLY A 267 26.40 7.51 -40.85
N ASN A 268 26.88 8.10 -39.77
CA ASN A 268 26.44 9.44 -39.34
C ASN A 268 26.75 10.56 -40.38
N SER A 269 27.85 10.44 -41.08
CA SER A 269 28.24 11.44 -42.07
C SER A 269 27.29 11.54 -43.28
N SER A 270 26.44 10.55 -43.49
CA SER A 270 25.47 10.51 -44.58
C SER A 270 24.07 11.02 -44.17
N ILE A 271 23.80 11.28 -42.89
CA ILE A 271 22.50 11.73 -42.39
C ILE A 271 22.08 13.04 -43.09
N ASP A 272 22.91 14.07 -43.03
CA ASP A 272 22.60 15.38 -43.59
C ASP A 272 22.33 15.32 -45.09
N SER A 273 23.16 14.57 -45.83
CA SER A 273 22.99 14.40 -47.27
C SER A 273 21.72 13.65 -47.64
N THR A 274 21.33 12.63 -46.84
CA THR A 274 20.11 11.88 -47.06
C THR A 274 18.86 12.71 -46.70
N LEU A 275 18.92 13.45 -45.60
CA LEU A 275 17.81 14.31 -45.19
C LEU A 275 17.59 15.49 -46.14
N SER A 276 18.64 16.04 -46.73
CA SER A 276 18.53 17.13 -47.72
C SER A 276 17.74 16.70 -48.97
N THR A 277 17.66 15.41 -49.24
CA THR A 277 16.91 14.85 -50.40
C THR A 277 15.53 14.30 -49.98
N ALA A 278 15.28 14.12 -48.69
CA ALA A 278 14.02 13.60 -48.16
C ALA A 278 12.96 14.71 -48.04
N SER A 279 11.97 14.70 -48.93
CA SER A 279 10.88 15.67 -48.91
C SER A 279 9.76 15.20 -47.95
N GLY A 280 9.35 16.08 -47.03
CA GLY A 280 8.22 15.88 -46.16
C GLY A 280 8.51 15.12 -44.83
N VAL A 281 9.77 14.78 -44.54
CA VAL A 281 10.20 14.25 -43.25
C VAL A 281 10.57 15.42 -42.35
N ASN A 282 9.96 15.50 -41.17
CA ASN A 282 10.23 16.55 -40.17
C ASN A 282 10.76 16.02 -38.84
N VAL A 283 10.79 14.69 -38.67
CA VAL A 283 11.41 13.99 -37.53
C VAL A 283 12.19 12.80 -38.04
N VAL A 284 13.42 12.62 -37.52
CA VAL A 284 14.26 11.46 -37.86
C VAL A 284 14.63 10.69 -36.60
N ALA A 285 14.53 9.38 -36.67
CA ALA A 285 14.96 8.45 -35.62
C ALA A 285 16.15 7.61 -36.14
N PRO A 286 17.40 8.01 -35.87
CA PRO A 286 18.57 7.23 -36.25
C PRO A 286 18.71 5.99 -35.36
N THR A 287 19.13 4.86 -35.92
CA THR A 287 19.44 3.63 -35.18
C THR A 287 20.85 3.65 -34.62
N TRP A 288 21.15 4.58 -33.74
CA TRP A 288 22.46 4.73 -33.12
C TRP A 288 22.81 3.64 -32.13
N TYR A 289 21.82 3.10 -31.48
CA TYR A 289 22.00 2.11 -30.43
C TYR A 289 21.52 0.75 -30.89
N SER A 290 22.28 -0.28 -30.58
CA SER A 290 21.88 -1.65 -30.81
C SER A 290 22.32 -2.55 -29.65
N ILE A 291 21.45 -3.45 -29.20
CA ILE A 291 21.81 -4.47 -28.21
C ILE A 291 22.73 -5.48 -28.89
N THR A 292 23.91 -5.70 -28.32
CA THR A 292 24.95 -6.55 -28.90
C THR A 292 24.95 -7.98 -28.38
N ASP A 293 24.38 -8.20 -27.20
CA ASP A 293 24.31 -9.53 -26.57
C ASP A 293 23.11 -9.68 -25.63
N ALA A 294 22.94 -10.89 -25.13
CA ALA A 294 21.85 -11.24 -24.21
C ALA A 294 22.00 -10.63 -22.79
N SER A 295 23.13 -10.04 -22.46
CA SER A 295 23.40 -9.35 -21.20
C SER A 295 22.99 -7.87 -21.23
N GLY A 296 22.47 -7.41 -22.38
CA GLY A 296 22.03 -6.02 -22.55
C GLY A 296 23.13 -5.05 -22.92
N ASN A 297 24.34 -5.52 -23.26
CA ASN A 297 25.39 -4.62 -23.76
C ASN A 297 24.97 -3.94 -25.05
N MET A 298 25.24 -2.65 -25.15
CA MET A 298 24.86 -1.82 -26.29
C MET A 298 26.09 -1.31 -27.05
N SER A 299 25.97 -1.22 -28.37
CA SER A 299 26.85 -0.40 -29.18
C SER A 299 26.25 0.98 -29.36
N ASP A 300 27.09 2.01 -29.26
CA ASP A 300 26.76 3.41 -29.50
C ASP A 300 27.46 3.89 -30.75
N TYR A 301 26.69 4.28 -31.76
CA TYR A 301 27.20 4.87 -33.02
C TYR A 301 26.92 6.36 -33.14
N ALA A 302 26.34 6.98 -32.09
CA ALA A 302 26.09 8.42 -32.09
C ALA A 302 27.40 9.20 -32.09
N SER A 303 27.53 10.17 -33.00
CA SER A 303 28.69 11.03 -33.07
C SER A 303 28.51 12.40 -32.41
N ASP A 304 27.27 12.75 -32.07
CA ASP A 304 26.89 14.01 -31.46
C ASP A 304 26.26 13.80 -30.08
N ARG A 305 26.99 14.19 -29.04
CA ARG A 305 26.50 14.10 -27.64
C ARG A 305 25.40 15.13 -27.30
N LYS A 306 25.14 16.11 -28.20
CA LYS A 306 24.06 17.10 -28.00
C LYS A 306 22.70 16.60 -28.45
N SER A 307 22.65 15.50 -29.19
CA SER A 307 21.44 14.91 -29.72
C SER A 307 20.86 13.82 -28.80
N VAL A 308 21.51 13.55 -27.66
CA VAL A 308 20.97 12.64 -26.63
C VAL A 308 19.99 13.44 -25.78
N VAL A 309 18.76 13.41 -26.18
CA VAL A 309 17.63 13.95 -25.43
C VAL A 309 16.70 12.81 -25.08
#